data_ce74c43d06b7164dd71eedaa01b935ba
#
_entry.id   ce74c43d06b7164dd71eedaa01b935ba
#
_cell.length_a   1.000
_cell.length_b   1.000
_cell.length_c   1.000
_cell.angle_alpha   90.00
_cell.angle_beta   90.00
_cell.angle_gamma   90.00
#
_symmetry.space_group_name_H-M   'P 1'
#
loop_
_entity.id
_entity.type
_entity.pdbx_description
1 polymer ?
#
loop_
_entity_poly.entity_id
_entity_poly.type
_entity_poly.pdbx_seq_one_letter_code
_entity_poly.pdbx_strand_id
1 'polypeptide(L)'
;MNTDNCQHLIKYRLFAVMRIPICLLAIILAGSGMATAQVSPFVEYGATVHTGDNIPLWQVSNQQGLGSIYDNTYIRGGLGYKHRLGKWKFEEKLDMVAAVGMNFKGDKDIFIQQAYIDARYKWLGIFAGSREKGAPLLNNALSSGDMTWSGNARPIPQIMIGIPEYLYVLPRFAIKGEISYGWFTDNKYQERKVGAGHWYTKDIKYHHKEGFVRVGVPNGKWQLDIGMTLDTQFGGTLVNADGSTVNLGNTLKDYFRVFIPGSGGEDKPWNDSNFYQGNFLGSEQVKLTHRSDKFSISAYLCNHFDDFSAMGKQNGWDGLWGLEMNFNNFKPVNAVVFEFLQTTNMSGPLHGL
;
A
#
# COMPACT_ATOMS: atom_id res chain seq x y z
N MET A 1 -15.23 28.05 28.11
CA MET A 1 -14.98 26.69 27.63
C MET A 1 -13.67 26.25 28.24
N ASN A 2 -13.73 25.27 29.14
CA ASN A 2 -12.64 24.98 30.10
C ASN A 2 -11.47 24.27 29.41
N THR A 3 -10.28 24.83 29.48
CA THR A 3 -9.03 24.32 28.91
C THR A 3 -8.61 22.94 29.50
N ASP A 4 -9.12 22.60 30.68
CA ASP A 4 -8.82 21.35 31.38
C ASP A 4 -9.41 20.11 30.73
N ASN A 5 -10.56 20.23 30.03
CA ASN A 5 -11.17 19.10 29.29
C ASN A 5 -10.39 18.71 28.03
N CYS A 6 -9.64 19.64 27.44
CA CYS A 6 -8.85 19.34 26.22
C CYS A 6 -7.56 18.58 26.57
N GLN A 7 -6.95 18.86 27.71
CA GLN A 7 -5.75 18.15 28.16
C GLN A 7 -6.07 16.73 28.64
N HIS A 8 -7.24 16.46 29.22
CA HIS A 8 -7.66 15.13 29.63
C HIS A 8 -7.96 14.23 28.40
N LEU A 9 -8.59 14.77 27.36
CA LEU A 9 -8.87 14.03 26.11
C LEU A 9 -7.59 13.66 25.35
N ILE A 10 -6.59 14.53 25.35
CA ILE A 10 -5.27 14.26 24.75
C ILE A 10 -4.54 13.17 25.55
N LYS A 11 -4.56 13.20 26.88
CA LYS A 11 -3.97 12.16 27.73
C LYS A 11 -4.60 10.77 27.49
N TYR A 12 -5.92 10.68 27.42
CA TYR A 12 -6.60 9.38 27.22
C TYR A 12 -6.36 8.81 25.82
N ARG A 13 -6.28 9.64 24.77
CA ARG A 13 -5.95 9.17 23.40
C ARG A 13 -4.48 8.75 23.27
N LEU A 14 -3.56 9.46 23.86
CA LEU A 14 -2.15 9.06 23.90
C LEU A 14 -1.95 7.73 24.64
N PHE A 15 -2.63 7.53 25.77
CA PHE A 15 -2.59 6.29 26.53
C PHE A 15 -3.26 5.10 25.82
N ALA A 16 -4.32 5.31 25.04
CA ALA A 16 -4.95 4.25 24.25
C ALA A 16 -4.07 3.83 23.06
N VAL A 17 -3.46 4.79 22.37
CA VAL A 17 -2.53 4.54 21.28
C VAL A 17 -1.22 3.91 21.78
N MET A 18 -0.75 4.23 22.97
CA MET A 18 0.44 3.60 23.57
C MET A 18 0.16 2.21 24.18
N ARG A 19 -1.05 1.89 24.60
CA ARG A 19 -1.36 0.56 25.19
C ARG A 19 -1.28 -0.59 24.18
N ILE A 20 -1.75 -0.37 22.96
CA ILE A 20 -1.69 -1.40 21.90
C ILE A 20 -0.23 -1.75 21.53
N PRO A 21 0.67 -0.79 21.24
CA PRO A 21 2.07 -1.12 20.93
C PRO A 21 2.84 -1.70 22.13
N ILE A 22 2.53 -1.31 23.36
CA ILE A 22 3.16 -1.90 24.56
C ILE A 22 2.70 -3.34 24.76
N CYS A 23 1.43 -3.66 24.52
CA CYS A 23 0.94 -5.03 24.54
C CYS A 23 1.55 -5.89 23.43
N LEU A 24 1.71 -5.33 22.20
CA LEU A 24 2.42 -6.00 21.12
C LEU A 24 3.89 -6.25 21.49
N LEU A 25 4.57 -5.25 22.03
CA LEU A 25 5.95 -5.39 22.51
C LEU A 25 6.08 -6.40 23.63
N ALA A 26 5.11 -6.47 24.56
CA ALA A 26 5.07 -7.45 25.64
C ALA A 26 4.83 -8.88 25.11
N ILE A 27 4.00 -9.05 24.10
CA ILE A 27 3.77 -10.34 23.42
C ILE A 27 5.04 -10.79 22.67
N ILE A 28 5.72 -9.86 22.01
CA ILE A 28 7.00 -10.07 21.33
C ILE A 28 8.07 -10.56 22.33
N LEU A 29 8.17 -9.93 23.50
CA LEU A 29 9.16 -10.28 24.53
C LEU A 29 8.81 -11.55 25.32
N ALA A 30 7.53 -11.87 25.48
CA ALA A 30 7.09 -13.05 26.23
C ALA A 30 7.18 -14.38 25.42
N GLY A 31 7.19 -14.29 24.08
CA GLY A 31 7.30 -15.45 23.18
C GLY A 31 8.72 -15.94 22.90
N SER A 32 9.76 -15.34 23.49
CA SER A 32 11.16 -15.63 23.19
C SER A 32 11.68 -16.91 23.87
N GLY A 33 11.12 -18.03 23.48
CA GLY A 33 11.79 -19.33 23.64
C GLY A 33 12.92 -19.45 22.62
N MET A 34 14.14 -19.33 23.10
CA MET A 34 15.45 -19.46 22.46
C MET A 34 15.50 -20.11 21.07
N ALA A 35 15.40 -19.29 20.02
CA ALA A 35 15.91 -19.61 18.70
C ALA A 35 16.32 -18.28 18.05
N THR A 36 17.38 -18.25 17.32
CA THR A 36 18.02 -17.09 16.65
C THR A 36 17.11 -15.88 16.44
N ALA A 37 16.98 -15.05 17.47
CA ALA A 37 16.21 -13.81 17.42
C ALA A 37 17.10 -12.66 16.93
N GLN A 38 16.63 -11.91 15.94
CA GLN A 38 17.31 -10.72 15.45
C GLN A 38 16.49 -9.47 15.81
N VAL A 39 17.07 -8.59 16.60
CA VAL A 39 16.52 -7.28 16.95
C VAL A 39 17.19 -6.23 16.10
N SER A 40 16.41 -5.34 15.49
CA SER A 40 16.88 -4.29 14.59
C SER A 40 16.27 -2.94 14.96
N PRO A 41 16.88 -2.19 15.89
CA PRO A 41 16.47 -0.82 16.19
C PRO A 41 16.93 0.12 15.08
N PHE A 42 16.16 1.20 14.85
CA PHE A 42 16.58 2.28 13.96
C PHE A 42 16.01 3.62 14.40
N VAL A 43 16.67 4.69 13.97
CA VAL A 43 16.20 6.08 14.04
C VAL A 43 16.48 6.72 12.70
N GLU A 44 15.54 7.50 12.19
CA GLU A 44 15.64 8.21 10.93
C GLU A 44 15.14 9.65 11.13
N TYR A 45 15.82 10.58 10.50
CA TYR A 45 15.39 11.97 10.38
C TYR A 45 15.26 12.31 8.91
N GLY A 46 14.14 12.94 8.54
CA GLY A 46 13.89 13.41 7.19
C GLY A 46 13.38 14.85 7.18
N ALA A 47 13.72 15.57 6.12
CA ALA A 47 13.20 16.91 5.87
C ALA A 47 13.03 17.12 4.37
N THR A 48 11.94 17.77 3.97
CA THR A 48 11.72 18.26 2.62
C THR A 48 11.54 19.77 2.68
N VAL A 49 12.38 20.49 1.98
CA VAL A 49 12.35 21.95 1.93
C VAL A 49 12.46 22.36 0.45
N HIS A 50 11.67 23.34 0.05
CA HIS A 50 11.68 23.84 -1.33
C HIS A 50 11.68 25.36 -1.39
N THR A 51 12.10 25.88 -2.54
CA THR A 51 11.99 27.29 -2.90
C THR A 51 11.11 27.39 -4.14
N GLY A 52 10.17 28.33 -4.18
CA GLY A 52 9.17 28.49 -5.23
C GLY A 52 7.82 27.92 -4.84
N ASP A 53 6.90 27.86 -5.79
CA ASP A 53 5.48 27.59 -5.52
C ASP A 53 5.11 26.10 -5.52
N ASN A 54 5.98 25.24 -6.06
CA ASN A 54 5.67 23.82 -6.25
C ASN A 54 6.83 22.91 -5.85
N ILE A 55 6.53 21.87 -5.11
CA ILE A 55 7.48 20.78 -4.82
C ILE A 55 7.51 19.82 -6.03
N PRO A 56 8.69 19.46 -6.56
CA PRO A 56 8.82 18.45 -7.60
C PRO A 56 8.25 17.09 -7.15
N LEU A 57 7.52 16.41 -8.04
CA LEU A 57 6.89 15.12 -7.76
C LEU A 57 7.88 14.09 -7.17
N TRP A 58 9.10 14.03 -7.68
CA TRP A 58 10.11 13.07 -7.20
C TRP A 58 10.55 13.28 -5.74
N GLN A 59 10.30 14.46 -5.13
CA GLN A 59 10.57 14.69 -3.71
C GLN A 59 9.48 14.10 -2.79
N VAL A 60 8.28 13.87 -3.31
CA VAL A 60 7.14 13.37 -2.52
C VAL A 60 6.70 11.95 -2.92
N SER A 61 7.09 11.49 -4.12
CA SER A 61 6.77 10.15 -4.59
C SER A 61 7.64 9.08 -3.94
N ASN A 62 7.10 7.88 -3.78
CA ASN A 62 7.76 6.70 -3.19
C ASN A 62 8.29 6.91 -1.76
N GLN A 63 7.75 7.87 -1.02
CA GLN A 63 8.15 8.19 0.36
C GLN A 63 7.26 7.53 1.41
N GLN A 64 6.35 6.63 1.00
CA GLN A 64 5.42 5.92 1.89
C GLN A 64 4.60 6.88 2.79
N GLY A 65 4.25 8.06 2.25
CA GLY A 65 3.54 9.12 2.96
C GLY A 65 4.40 9.92 3.94
N LEU A 66 5.72 9.79 3.91
CA LEU A 66 6.65 10.62 4.70
C LEU A 66 7.06 11.90 3.98
N GLY A 67 6.83 12.00 2.67
CA GLY A 67 6.93 13.24 1.89
C GLY A 67 5.61 14.00 1.89
N SER A 68 5.68 15.33 1.74
CA SER A 68 4.52 16.22 1.69
C SER A 68 4.69 17.25 0.57
N ILE A 69 3.55 17.77 0.07
CA ILE A 69 3.53 18.93 -0.84
C ILE A 69 3.85 20.25 -0.11
N TYR A 70 4.07 20.20 1.19
CA TYR A 70 4.49 21.32 2.04
C TYR A 70 5.90 21.05 2.55
N ASP A 71 6.62 22.12 2.94
CA ASP A 71 7.83 21.96 3.72
C ASP A 71 7.52 21.13 4.95
N ASN A 72 8.22 20.02 5.08
CA ASN A 72 8.00 19.10 6.18
C ASN A 72 9.30 18.60 6.79
N THR A 73 9.22 18.21 8.03
CA THR A 73 10.29 17.51 8.73
C THR A 73 9.70 16.43 9.62
N TYR A 74 10.42 15.35 9.78
CA TYR A 74 10.03 14.27 10.68
C TYR A 74 11.24 13.61 11.35
N ILE A 75 10.97 13.03 12.49
CA ILE A 75 11.81 12.01 13.10
C ILE A 75 10.98 10.73 13.25
N ARG A 76 11.53 9.61 12.89
CA ARG A 76 10.93 8.30 13.16
C ARG A 76 11.91 7.37 13.86
N GLY A 77 11.38 6.50 14.69
CA GLY A 77 12.16 5.48 15.38
C GLY A 77 11.35 4.24 15.57
N GLY A 78 12.01 3.11 15.56
CA GLY A 78 11.33 1.83 15.64
C GLY A 78 12.23 0.65 15.97
N LEU A 79 11.56 -0.48 16.11
CA LEU A 79 12.17 -1.76 16.44
C LEU A 79 11.60 -2.84 15.52
N GLY A 80 12.47 -3.55 14.83
CA GLY A 80 12.15 -4.78 14.13
C GLY A 80 12.61 -6.00 14.94
N TYR A 81 11.82 -7.05 14.89
CA TYR A 81 12.12 -8.32 15.54
C TYR A 81 11.85 -9.48 14.59
N LYS A 82 12.82 -10.37 14.40
CA LYS A 82 12.68 -11.57 13.57
C LYS A 82 13.07 -12.79 14.39
N HIS A 83 12.21 -13.79 14.38
CA HIS A 83 12.49 -15.04 15.07
C HIS A 83 11.87 -16.25 14.37
N ARG A 84 12.22 -17.44 14.86
CA ARG A 84 11.67 -18.72 14.39
C ARG A 84 11.14 -19.53 15.56
N LEU A 85 9.96 -20.12 15.33
CA LEU A 85 9.39 -21.10 16.24
C LEU A 85 9.07 -22.38 15.45
N GLY A 86 9.94 -23.37 15.55
CA GLY A 86 9.86 -24.57 14.72
C GLY A 86 9.99 -24.24 13.22
N LYS A 87 8.94 -24.55 12.45
CA LYS A 87 8.89 -24.27 11.01
C LYS A 87 8.32 -22.90 10.68
N TRP A 88 7.79 -22.18 11.65
CA TRP A 88 7.28 -20.84 11.50
C TRP A 88 8.42 -19.82 11.54
N LYS A 89 8.33 -18.81 10.68
CA LYS A 89 9.15 -17.60 10.70
C LYS A 89 8.24 -16.44 11.04
N PHE A 90 8.67 -15.60 11.95
CA PHE A 90 7.96 -14.40 12.37
C PHE A 90 8.81 -13.17 12.12
N GLU A 91 8.17 -12.12 11.65
CA GLU A 91 8.73 -10.79 11.58
C GLU A 91 7.72 -9.81 12.17
N GLU A 92 8.14 -9.07 13.17
CA GLU A 92 7.37 -8.00 13.79
C GLU A 92 8.11 -6.68 13.63
N LYS A 93 7.37 -5.61 13.49
CA LYS A 93 7.93 -4.26 13.45
C LYS A 93 6.98 -3.28 14.10
N LEU A 94 7.54 -2.34 14.82
CA LEU A 94 6.87 -1.14 15.30
C LEU A 94 7.74 0.05 14.98
N ASP A 95 7.22 1.05 14.26
CA ASP A 95 7.85 2.36 14.15
C ASP A 95 6.82 3.49 14.26
N MET A 96 7.26 4.60 14.84
CA MET A 96 6.46 5.78 15.09
C MET A 96 7.15 7.00 14.50
N VAL A 97 6.35 7.93 14.05
CA VAL A 97 6.79 9.19 13.42
C VAL A 97 6.23 10.36 14.23
N ALA A 98 7.08 11.35 14.50
CA ALA A 98 6.70 12.68 14.90
C ALA A 98 7.09 13.65 13.78
N ALA A 99 6.12 14.42 13.28
CA ALA A 99 6.30 15.22 12.06
C ALA A 99 5.67 16.60 12.18
N VAL A 100 6.17 17.54 11.37
CA VAL A 100 5.61 18.87 11.14
C VAL A 100 5.43 19.08 9.64
N GLY A 101 4.27 19.61 9.21
CA GLY A 101 3.99 19.93 7.82
C GLY A 101 3.58 18.72 6.93
N MET A 102 3.19 17.60 7.53
CA MET A 102 2.95 16.36 6.79
C MET A 102 1.63 16.38 6.00
N ASN A 103 0.53 16.80 6.61
CA ASN A 103 -0.80 16.85 6.00
C ASN A 103 -1.24 18.27 5.62
N PHE A 104 -0.87 19.25 6.42
CA PHE A 104 -1.15 20.66 6.21
C PHE A 104 0.07 21.48 6.61
N LYS A 105 0.22 22.67 6.02
CA LYS A 105 1.35 23.56 6.30
C LYS A 105 1.46 23.84 7.81
N GLY A 106 2.60 23.45 8.40
CA GLY A 106 2.92 23.69 9.81
C GLY A 106 2.19 22.81 10.83
N ASP A 107 1.39 21.86 10.39
CA ASP A 107 0.70 20.89 11.25
C ASP A 107 1.69 20.00 12.00
N LYS A 108 1.35 19.62 13.23
CA LYS A 108 2.15 18.69 14.04
C LYS A 108 1.39 17.41 14.21
N ASP A 109 2.01 16.31 13.81
CA ASP A 109 1.41 14.98 13.87
C ASP A 109 2.34 13.98 14.58
N ILE A 110 1.73 13.04 15.31
CA ILE A 110 2.39 11.84 15.80
C ILE A 110 1.55 10.65 15.33
N PHE A 111 2.17 9.71 14.61
CA PHE A 111 1.46 8.55 14.08
C PHE A 111 2.35 7.31 14.04
N ILE A 112 1.70 6.16 13.94
CA ILE A 112 2.36 4.88 13.68
C ILE A 112 2.53 4.75 12.16
N GLN A 113 3.77 4.60 11.69
CA GLN A 113 4.08 4.35 10.30
C GLN A 113 3.95 2.87 9.97
N GLN A 114 4.52 2.03 10.82
CA GLN A 114 4.39 0.59 10.69
C GLN A 114 4.13 -0.05 12.07
N ALA A 115 3.19 -0.96 12.11
CA ALA A 115 2.98 -1.86 13.25
C ALA A 115 2.40 -3.16 12.72
N TYR A 116 3.19 -4.24 12.68
CA TYR A 116 2.74 -5.48 12.08
C TYR A 116 3.36 -6.73 12.67
N ILE A 117 2.68 -7.84 12.42
CA ILE A 117 3.18 -9.21 12.58
C ILE A 117 3.03 -9.91 11.23
N ASP A 118 4.11 -10.48 10.71
CA ASP A 118 4.16 -11.33 9.51
C ASP A 118 4.58 -12.75 9.96
N ALA A 119 3.70 -13.71 9.79
CA ALA A 119 3.92 -15.10 10.16
C ALA A 119 3.94 -15.98 8.91
N ARG A 120 5.01 -16.75 8.70
CA ARG A 120 5.20 -17.58 7.52
C ARG A 120 5.45 -19.05 7.90
N TYR A 121 4.68 -19.94 7.26
CA TYR A 121 4.83 -21.38 7.36
C TYR A 121 4.96 -21.99 5.97
N LYS A 122 6.16 -22.44 5.61
CA LYS A 122 6.46 -22.93 4.25
C LYS A 122 6.10 -21.87 3.20
N TRP A 123 5.07 -22.13 2.39
CA TRP A 123 4.58 -21.25 1.35
C TRP A 123 3.46 -20.29 1.80
N LEU A 124 2.84 -20.57 2.95
CA LEU A 124 1.75 -19.75 3.49
C LEU A 124 2.29 -18.55 4.26
N GLY A 125 1.76 -17.37 3.96
CA GLY A 125 1.95 -16.14 4.73
C GLY A 125 0.63 -15.66 5.34
N ILE A 126 0.71 -15.20 6.58
CA ILE A 126 -0.37 -14.52 7.30
C ILE A 126 0.22 -13.23 7.86
N PHE A 127 -0.40 -12.13 7.56
CA PHE A 127 0.05 -10.81 7.97
C PHE A 127 -1.08 -10.05 8.65
N ALA A 128 -0.76 -9.29 9.70
CA ALA A 128 -1.70 -8.39 10.35
C ALA A 128 -0.99 -7.09 10.77
N GLY A 129 -1.55 -5.96 10.38
CA GLY A 129 -1.05 -4.64 10.71
C GLY A 129 -0.83 -3.74 9.50
N SER A 130 0.05 -2.74 9.64
CA SER A 130 0.45 -1.81 8.57
C SER A 130 1.94 -1.94 8.27
N ARG A 131 2.31 -2.10 7.01
CA ARG A 131 3.68 -2.24 6.52
C ARG A 131 3.87 -1.44 5.23
N GLU A 132 5.00 -0.75 5.13
CA GLU A 132 5.46 -0.16 3.87
C GLU A 132 5.53 -1.25 2.80
N LYS A 133 4.84 -1.03 1.68
CA LYS A 133 4.77 -1.98 0.57
C LYS A 133 5.20 -1.26 -0.71
N GLY A 134 5.98 -1.94 -1.53
CA GLY A 134 6.32 -1.48 -2.86
C GLY A 134 5.51 -2.20 -3.93
N ALA A 135 5.67 -1.78 -5.17
CA ALA A 135 5.06 -2.42 -6.33
C ALA A 135 5.69 -3.81 -6.58
N PRO A 136 4.88 -4.84 -6.89
CA PRO A 136 5.33 -6.24 -6.89
C PRO A 136 6.44 -6.59 -7.87
N LEU A 137 6.47 -5.98 -9.07
CA LEU A 137 7.43 -6.30 -10.13
C LEU A 137 8.47 -5.21 -10.39
N LEU A 138 8.34 -4.05 -9.73
CA LEU A 138 9.18 -2.88 -10.01
C LEU A 138 10.39 -2.80 -9.06
N ASN A 139 11.37 -2.01 -9.44
CA ASN A 139 12.47 -1.63 -8.56
C ASN A 139 12.01 -0.50 -7.63
N ASN A 140 11.64 -0.82 -6.41
CA ASN A 140 11.04 0.13 -5.47
C ASN A 140 11.98 1.25 -5.00
N ALA A 141 13.27 1.20 -5.33
CA ALA A 141 14.22 2.27 -5.02
C ALA A 141 14.36 3.28 -6.17
N LEU A 142 14.04 2.89 -7.41
CA LEU A 142 14.32 3.70 -8.61
C LEU A 142 13.09 3.96 -9.47
N SER A 143 12.07 3.09 -9.43
CA SER A 143 10.83 3.24 -10.18
C SER A 143 9.98 4.37 -9.62
N SER A 144 9.20 5.03 -10.47
CA SER A 144 8.14 5.97 -10.06
C SER A 144 6.95 5.30 -9.36
N GLY A 145 6.94 3.97 -9.29
CA GLY A 145 5.87 3.15 -8.73
C GLY A 145 4.87 2.69 -9.79
N ASP A 146 4.06 1.66 -9.48
CA ASP A 146 2.97 1.30 -10.37
C ASP A 146 1.82 2.33 -10.26
N MET A 147 0.88 2.27 -11.20
CA MET A 147 -0.18 3.26 -11.27
C MET A 147 -1.26 3.07 -10.21
N THR A 148 -1.35 1.90 -9.61
CA THR A 148 -2.32 1.59 -8.54
C THR A 148 -1.69 1.79 -7.16
N TRP A 149 -0.47 1.30 -6.97
CA TRP A 149 0.26 1.38 -5.71
C TRP A 149 1.58 2.13 -5.89
N SER A 150 1.52 3.45 -5.87
CA SER A 150 2.67 4.32 -6.12
C SER A 150 3.68 4.43 -4.96
N GLY A 151 3.35 3.91 -3.78
CA GLY A 151 4.16 4.13 -2.59
C GLY A 151 4.10 5.56 -2.02
N ASN A 152 3.12 6.36 -2.43
CA ASN A 152 2.98 7.76 -1.96
C ASN A 152 2.12 7.89 -0.71
N ALA A 153 1.29 6.90 -0.40
CA ALA A 153 0.43 6.90 0.78
C ALA A 153 1.09 6.17 1.96
N ARG A 154 0.66 6.51 3.18
CA ARG A 154 1.03 5.75 4.37
C ARG A 154 0.50 4.31 4.30
N PRO A 155 1.20 3.35 4.93
CA PRO A 155 0.75 1.97 4.97
C PRO A 155 -0.67 1.82 5.53
N ILE A 156 -1.46 0.97 4.88
CA ILE A 156 -2.85 0.70 5.25
C ILE A 156 -2.85 -0.48 6.23
N PRO A 157 -3.45 -0.35 7.44
CA PRO A 157 -3.65 -1.48 8.34
C PRO A 157 -4.61 -2.50 7.73
N GLN A 158 -4.19 -3.77 7.71
CA GLN A 158 -4.90 -4.85 7.04
C GLN A 158 -4.57 -6.23 7.63
N ILE A 159 -5.43 -7.19 7.39
CA ILE A 159 -5.17 -8.61 7.61
C ILE A 159 -5.06 -9.26 6.24
N MET A 160 -3.97 -9.97 5.99
CA MET A 160 -3.63 -10.57 4.70
C MET A 160 -3.30 -12.05 4.86
N ILE A 161 -3.65 -12.83 3.86
CA ILE A 161 -3.29 -14.24 3.73
C ILE A 161 -2.92 -14.54 2.28
N GLY A 162 -1.90 -15.38 2.06
CA GLY A 162 -1.53 -15.74 0.70
C GLY A 162 -0.24 -16.53 0.59
N ILE A 163 0.30 -16.49 -0.62
CA ILE A 163 1.59 -17.06 -1.02
C ILE A 163 2.49 -15.86 -1.34
N PRO A 164 3.20 -15.28 -0.35
CA PRO A 164 3.91 -14.01 -0.52
C PRO A 164 5.18 -14.11 -1.38
N GLU A 165 5.69 -15.32 -1.58
CA GLU A 165 6.86 -15.59 -2.41
C GLU A 165 6.51 -16.58 -3.51
N TYR A 166 7.18 -16.52 -4.66
CA TYR A 166 6.91 -17.44 -5.77
C TYR A 166 7.10 -18.90 -5.37
N LEU A 167 5.99 -19.64 -5.36
CA LEU A 167 5.94 -21.09 -5.14
C LEU A 167 5.99 -21.82 -6.48
N TYR A 168 7.07 -22.54 -6.75
CA TYR A 168 7.18 -23.38 -7.92
C TYR A 168 6.29 -24.62 -7.79
N VAL A 169 5.17 -24.63 -8.51
CA VAL A 169 4.21 -25.75 -8.59
C VAL A 169 4.58 -26.74 -9.69
N LEU A 170 5.36 -26.28 -10.68
CA LEU A 170 6.01 -27.09 -11.73
C LEU A 170 7.46 -26.60 -11.91
N PRO A 171 8.35 -27.38 -12.56
CA PRO A 171 9.77 -27.01 -12.69
C PRO A 171 10.05 -25.63 -13.32
N ARG A 172 9.10 -25.10 -14.10
CA ARG A 172 9.23 -23.81 -14.80
C ARG A 172 8.03 -22.91 -14.61
N PHE A 173 7.16 -23.21 -13.66
CA PHE A 173 5.95 -22.45 -13.41
C PHE A 173 5.77 -22.23 -11.92
N ALA A 174 5.74 -20.97 -11.51
CA ALA A 174 5.50 -20.59 -10.12
C ALA A 174 4.33 -19.62 -10.01
N ILE A 175 3.70 -19.64 -8.86
CA ILE A 175 2.59 -18.75 -8.49
C ILE A 175 2.94 -17.95 -7.25
N LYS A 176 2.38 -16.77 -7.15
CA LYS A 176 2.41 -15.88 -5.99
C LYS A 176 1.06 -15.18 -5.92
N GLY A 177 0.56 -14.85 -4.74
CA GLY A 177 -0.65 -14.05 -4.60
C GLY A 177 -1.09 -13.89 -3.17
N GLU A 178 -1.79 -12.80 -2.91
CA GLU A 178 -2.24 -12.40 -1.58
C GLU A 178 -3.64 -11.79 -1.66
N ILE A 179 -4.39 -11.93 -0.57
CA ILE A 179 -5.72 -11.32 -0.38
C ILE A 179 -5.73 -10.67 0.99
N SER A 180 -6.25 -9.45 1.07
CA SER A 180 -6.38 -8.75 2.33
C SER A 180 -7.66 -7.94 2.45
N TYR A 181 -8.03 -7.68 3.70
CA TYR A 181 -9.01 -6.67 4.10
C TYR A 181 -8.41 -5.77 5.16
N GLY A 182 -8.71 -4.48 5.04
CA GLY A 182 -8.21 -3.46 5.93
C GLY A 182 -9.14 -2.25 5.99
N TRP A 183 -8.61 -1.15 6.47
CA TRP A 183 -9.34 0.11 6.58
C TRP A 183 -8.41 1.30 6.44
N PHE A 184 -8.91 2.38 5.84
CA PHE A 184 -8.16 3.62 5.73
C PHE A 184 -8.15 4.36 7.07
N THR A 185 -6.99 4.91 7.41
CA THR A 185 -6.78 5.75 8.59
C THR A 185 -6.35 7.14 8.13
N ASP A 186 -7.29 8.07 8.03
CA ASP A 186 -7.03 9.41 7.53
C ASP A 186 -6.84 10.47 8.62
N ASN A 187 -6.96 10.09 9.88
CA ASN A 187 -6.89 10.99 11.04
C ASN A 187 -7.75 12.26 10.85
N LYS A 188 -8.97 12.11 10.31
CA LYS A 188 -9.91 13.19 9.97
C LYS A 188 -9.37 14.15 8.90
N TYR A 189 -8.48 13.68 8.03
CA TYR A 189 -7.91 14.52 6.98
C TYR A 189 -8.99 15.04 6.03
N GLN A 190 -9.91 14.17 5.58
CA GLN A 190 -10.98 14.56 4.67
C GLN A 190 -11.90 15.60 5.31
N GLU A 191 -12.37 15.38 6.55
CA GLU A 191 -13.21 16.33 7.29
C GLU A 191 -12.53 17.70 7.41
N ARG A 192 -11.24 17.73 7.75
CA ARG A 192 -10.45 18.97 7.89
C ARG A 192 -10.18 19.66 6.55
N LYS A 193 -9.98 18.88 5.49
CA LYS A 193 -9.63 19.40 4.15
C LYS A 193 -10.81 20.05 3.46
N VAL A 194 -12.00 19.44 3.52
CA VAL A 194 -13.20 19.98 2.85
C VAL A 194 -13.85 21.10 3.65
N GLY A 195 -13.73 21.11 4.97
CA GLY A 195 -14.33 22.11 5.86
C GLY A 195 -15.84 21.89 6.06
N ALA A 196 -16.45 22.80 6.81
CA ALA A 196 -17.87 22.76 7.12
C ALA A 196 -18.75 23.01 5.88
N GLY A 197 -19.89 22.33 5.82
CA GLY A 197 -20.87 22.49 4.74
C GLY A 197 -20.55 21.73 3.44
N HIS A 198 -19.54 20.85 3.48
CA HIS A 198 -19.20 19.97 2.37
C HIS A 198 -19.35 18.49 2.77
N TRP A 199 -19.60 17.64 1.79
CA TRP A 199 -19.67 16.20 2.01
C TRP A 199 -18.25 15.58 2.07
N TYR A 200 -18.11 14.53 2.86
CA TYR A 200 -16.89 13.73 2.95
C TYR A 200 -17.22 12.29 3.39
N THR A 201 -16.28 11.39 3.21
CA THR A 201 -16.41 9.99 3.64
C THR A 201 -15.50 9.69 4.83
N LYS A 202 -15.91 8.76 5.69
CA LYS A 202 -15.13 8.28 6.83
C LYS A 202 -15.32 6.77 7.02
N ASP A 203 -14.37 6.17 7.75
CA ASP A 203 -14.38 4.74 8.09
C ASP A 203 -14.43 3.82 6.86
N ILE A 204 -13.84 4.29 5.75
CA ILE A 204 -13.75 3.55 4.49
C ILE A 204 -12.89 2.31 4.68
N LYS A 205 -13.35 1.20 4.12
CA LYS A 205 -12.67 -0.09 4.13
C LYS A 205 -11.82 -0.27 2.89
N TYR A 206 -10.84 -1.13 3.03
CA TYR A 206 -9.89 -1.51 2.00
C TYR A 206 -9.96 -3.01 1.73
N HIS A 207 -9.96 -3.38 0.46
CA HIS A 207 -9.74 -4.75 0.01
C HIS A 207 -8.65 -4.76 -1.04
N HIS A 208 -7.70 -5.68 -0.89
CA HIS A 208 -6.63 -5.90 -1.85
C HIS A 208 -6.57 -7.37 -2.24
N LYS A 209 -6.28 -7.62 -3.50
CA LYS A 209 -5.90 -8.92 -4.01
C LYS A 209 -4.86 -8.78 -5.10
N GLU A 210 -3.89 -9.68 -5.10
CA GLU A 210 -2.89 -9.78 -6.16
C GLU A 210 -2.66 -11.23 -6.54
N GLY A 211 -2.32 -11.44 -7.81
CA GLY A 211 -1.95 -12.74 -8.32
C GLY A 211 -0.93 -12.63 -9.42
N PHE A 212 0.16 -13.41 -9.33
CA PHE A 212 1.24 -13.43 -10.30
C PHE A 212 1.63 -14.85 -10.64
N VAL A 213 1.96 -15.05 -11.91
CA VAL A 213 2.57 -16.26 -12.43
C VAL A 213 3.97 -15.94 -12.94
N ARG A 214 4.87 -16.87 -12.74
CA ARG A 214 6.24 -16.81 -13.24
C ARG A 214 6.52 -18.01 -14.13
N VAL A 215 7.03 -17.73 -15.34
CA VAL A 215 7.50 -18.74 -16.28
C VAL A 215 9.03 -18.63 -16.39
N GLY A 216 9.71 -19.73 -16.14
CA GLY A 216 11.17 -19.83 -16.10
C GLY A 216 11.66 -20.69 -14.94
N VAL A 217 12.85 -21.24 -15.04
CA VAL A 217 13.48 -21.97 -13.93
C VAL A 217 13.98 -20.98 -12.87
N PRO A 218 14.06 -21.36 -11.58
CA PRO A 218 14.67 -20.54 -10.56
C PRO A 218 16.06 -20.06 -10.99
N ASN A 219 16.29 -18.75 -10.93
CA ASN A 219 17.55 -18.10 -11.34
C ASN A 219 17.99 -18.38 -12.79
N GLY A 220 17.07 -18.80 -13.65
CA GLY A 220 17.34 -19.05 -15.06
C GLY A 220 17.67 -17.78 -15.84
N LYS A 221 18.26 -17.96 -17.04
CA LYS A 221 18.62 -16.85 -17.93
C LYS A 221 17.41 -16.02 -18.35
N TRP A 222 16.26 -16.67 -18.60
CA TRP A 222 15.03 -16.01 -18.97
C TRP A 222 13.93 -16.27 -17.94
N GLN A 223 13.20 -15.23 -17.61
CA GLN A 223 12.07 -15.26 -16.70
C GLN A 223 11.00 -14.27 -17.17
N LEU A 224 9.78 -14.74 -17.22
CA LEU A 224 8.60 -13.92 -17.49
C LEU A 224 7.68 -13.94 -16.28
N ASP A 225 7.37 -12.77 -15.75
CA ASP A 225 6.39 -12.54 -14.68
C ASP A 225 5.17 -11.84 -15.28
N ILE A 226 3.97 -12.36 -15.00
CA ILE A 226 2.70 -11.79 -15.43
C ILE A 226 1.75 -11.85 -14.24
N GLY A 227 1.00 -10.79 -14.03
CA GLY A 227 -0.03 -10.78 -12.99
C GLY A 227 -0.78 -9.47 -12.92
N MET A 228 -1.57 -9.37 -11.87
CA MET A 228 -2.35 -8.16 -11.61
C MET A 228 -2.48 -7.90 -10.12
N THR A 229 -2.69 -6.63 -9.81
CA THR A 229 -3.13 -6.16 -8.51
C THR A 229 -4.51 -5.53 -8.65
N LEU A 230 -5.33 -5.64 -7.63
CA LEU A 230 -6.63 -4.99 -7.56
C LEU A 230 -6.86 -4.49 -6.14
N ASP A 231 -7.08 -3.19 -6.04
CA ASP A 231 -7.32 -2.45 -4.81
C ASP A 231 -8.72 -1.86 -4.83
N THR A 232 -9.44 -1.96 -3.73
CA THR A 232 -10.83 -1.53 -3.65
C THR A 232 -11.08 -0.72 -2.39
N GLN A 233 -11.67 0.46 -2.56
CA GLN A 233 -12.26 1.24 -1.48
C GLN A 233 -13.74 0.94 -1.42
N PHE A 234 -14.26 0.57 -0.23
CA PHE A 234 -15.69 0.22 -0.09
C PHE A 234 -16.20 0.51 1.31
N GLY A 235 -17.53 0.54 1.44
CA GLY A 235 -18.20 0.72 2.71
C GLY A 235 -17.90 2.05 3.38
N GLY A 236 -18.04 2.07 4.70
CA GLY A 236 -17.86 3.29 5.49
C GLY A 236 -19.14 4.13 5.57
N THR A 237 -18.96 5.42 5.78
CA THR A 237 -20.05 6.39 5.98
C THR A 237 -19.81 7.64 5.14
N LEU A 238 -20.80 8.02 4.34
CA LEU A 238 -20.86 9.34 3.72
C LEU A 238 -21.50 10.31 4.70
N VAL A 239 -20.84 11.43 4.95
CA VAL A 239 -21.36 12.57 5.72
C VAL A 239 -21.73 13.66 4.72
N ASN A 240 -23.00 14.01 4.64
CA ASN A 240 -23.49 15.06 3.75
C ASN A 240 -23.21 16.48 4.30
N ALA A 241 -23.37 17.49 3.46
CA ALA A 241 -23.15 18.88 3.81
C ALA A 241 -24.06 19.38 4.97
N ASP A 242 -25.25 18.81 5.12
CA ASP A 242 -26.19 19.08 6.19
C ASP A 242 -25.92 18.30 7.49
N GLY A 243 -24.87 17.46 7.50
CA GLY A 243 -24.51 16.60 8.63
C GLY A 243 -25.28 15.27 8.68
N SER A 244 -26.21 15.02 7.79
CA SER A 244 -26.85 13.71 7.66
C SER A 244 -25.85 12.65 7.17
N THR A 245 -26.10 11.38 7.48
CA THR A 245 -25.18 10.29 7.16
C THR A 245 -25.82 9.19 6.36
N VAL A 246 -25.06 8.62 5.41
CA VAL A 246 -25.45 7.44 4.62
C VAL A 246 -24.44 6.34 4.87
N ASN A 247 -24.91 5.14 5.22
CA ASN A 247 -24.08 3.95 5.34
C ASN A 247 -23.80 3.37 3.95
N LEU A 248 -22.53 3.30 3.56
CA LEU A 248 -22.08 2.79 2.26
C LEU A 248 -21.90 1.26 2.21
N GLY A 249 -22.20 0.55 3.30
CA GLY A 249 -22.16 -0.90 3.41
C GLY A 249 -21.09 -1.40 4.38
N ASN A 250 -21.52 -2.30 5.28
CA ASN A 250 -20.67 -2.89 6.32
C ASN A 250 -21.03 -4.35 6.62
N THR A 251 -21.85 -4.97 5.77
CA THR A 251 -22.33 -6.35 5.96
C THR A 251 -21.34 -7.37 5.37
N LEU A 252 -21.39 -8.62 5.81
CA LEU A 252 -20.60 -9.70 5.21
C LEU A 252 -20.85 -9.83 3.70
N LYS A 253 -22.07 -9.55 3.26
CA LYS A 253 -22.42 -9.55 1.83
C LYS A 253 -21.62 -8.50 1.05
N ASP A 254 -21.38 -7.32 1.65
CA ASP A 254 -20.58 -6.26 1.03
C ASP A 254 -19.10 -6.71 0.85
N TYR A 255 -18.54 -7.42 1.83
CA TYR A 255 -17.19 -8.00 1.71
C TYR A 255 -17.08 -9.02 0.57
N PHE A 256 -18.10 -9.89 0.40
CA PHE A 256 -18.11 -10.83 -0.72
C PHE A 256 -18.29 -10.15 -2.08
N ARG A 257 -19.08 -9.10 -2.16
CA ARG A 257 -19.30 -8.35 -3.41
C ARG A 257 -18.06 -7.61 -3.90
N VAL A 258 -17.20 -7.14 -3.00
CA VAL A 258 -15.92 -6.52 -3.39
C VAL A 258 -14.85 -7.57 -3.70
N PHE A 259 -14.97 -8.76 -3.15
CA PHE A 259 -14.08 -9.88 -3.49
C PHE A 259 -14.34 -10.37 -4.92
N ILE A 260 -15.60 -10.56 -5.28
CA ILE A 260 -16.03 -10.82 -6.66
C ILE A 260 -16.82 -9.59 -7.09
N PRO A 261 -16.25 -8.71 -7.95
CA PRO A 261 -16.88 -7.45 -8.31
C PRO A 261 -18.33 -7.66 -8.77
N GLY A 262 -19.26 -7.01 -8.09
CA GLY A 262 -20.68 -7.13 -8.35
C GLY A 262 -21.46 -5.93 -7.81
N SER A 263 -22.67 -5.69 -8.32
CA SER A 263 -23.49 -4.54 -7.90
C SER A 263 -23.86 -4.59 -6.42
N GLY A 264 -23.98 -3.45 -5.80
CA GLY A 264 -24.36 -3.29 -4.39
C GLY A 264 -25.80 -3.65 -4.09
N GLY A 265 -26.69 -3.63 -5.09
CA GLY A 265 -28.13 -3.81 -4.94
C GLY A 265 -28.85 -2.47 -4.74
N GLU A 266 -30.18 -2.50 -4.78
CA GLU A 266 -31.06 -1.32 -4.81
C GLU A 266 -30.97 -0.41 -3.57
N ASP A 267 -30.48 -0.94 -2.44
CA ASP A 267 -30.32 -0.23 -1.19
C ASP A 267 -29.03 0.63 -1.11
N LYS A 268 -28.24 0.67 -2.18
CA LYS A 268 -26.98 1.41 -2.27
C LYS A 268 -27.12 2.68 -3.09
N PRO A 269 -26.15 3.63 -2.97
CA PRO A 269 -26.06 4.76 -3.89
C PRO A 269 -26.02 4.32 -5.35
N TRP A 270 -26.49 5.17 -6.23
CA TRP A 270 -26.72 4.85 -7.65
C TRP A 270 -25.53 4.15 -8.34
N ASN A 271 -24.30 4.61 -8.12
CA ASN A 271 -23.11 3.97 -8.69
C ASN A 271 -22.93 2.55 -8.18
N ASP A 272 -23.02 2.33 -6.86
CA ASP A 272 -22.83 1.02 -6.24
C ASP A 272 -23.94 0.04 -6.58
N SER A 273 -25.16 0.52 -6.84
CA SER A 273 -26.31 -0.32 -7.22
C SER A 273 -26.29 -0.74 -8.68
N ASN A 274 -25.88 0.14 -9.60
CA ASN A 274 -25.95 -0.08 -11.03
C ASN A 274 -24.66 -0.65 -11.63
N PHE A 275 -23.51 -0.41 -10.99
CA PHE A 275 -22.22 -0.91 -11.48
C PHE A 275 -21.63 -1.91 -10.47
N TYR A 276 -20.54 -1.52 -9.80
CA TYR A 276 -19.86 -2.34 -8.79
C TYR A 276 -19.90 -1.64 -7.45
N GLN A 277 -20.12 -2.42 -6.40
CA GLN A 277 -20.02 -1.88 -5.05
C GLN A 277 -18.57 -1.54 -4.73
N GLY A 278 -18.29 -0.26 -4.50
CA GLY A 278 -16.96 0.26 -4.19
C GLY A 278 -16.23 0.82 -5.42
N ASN A 279 -15.08 1.42 -5.16
CA ASN A 279 -14.20 1.97 -6.17
C ASN A 279 -13.01 1.03 -6.39
N PHE A 280 -12.92 0.46 -7.58
CA PHE A 280 -11.90 -0.51 -7.97
C PHE A 280 -10.80 0.19 -8.75
N LEU A 281 -9.56 -0.07 -8.38
CA LEU A 281 -8.37 0.33 -9.11
C LEU A 281 -7.44 -0.86 -9.22
N GLY A 282 -6.86 -1.09 -10.39
CA GLY A 282 -5.93 -2.18 -10.56
C GLY A 282 -4.86 -1.91 -11.61
N SER A 283 -3.87 -2.79 -11.65
CA SER A 283 -2.86 -2.82 -12.69
C SER A 283 -2.61 -4.23 -13.18
N GLU A 284 -2.56 -4.40 -14.49
CA GLU A 284 -2.02 -5.59 -15.13
C GLU A 284 -0.54 -5.36 -15.38
N GLN A 285 0.27 -6.33 -15.00
CA GLN A 285 1.72 -6.19 -14.99
C GLN A 285 2.39 -7.34 -15.73
N VAL A 286 3.37 -7.00 -16.56
CA VAL A 286 4.21 -7.95 -17.27
C VAL A 286 5.66 -7.51 -17.12
N LYS A 287 6.57 -8.44 -16.77
CA LYS A 287 8.01 -8.20 -16.70
C LYS A 287 8.77 -9.36 -17.31
N LEU A 288 9.54 -9.07 -18.36
CA LEU A 288 10.47 -10.03 -18.97
C LEU A 288 11.89 -9.69 -18.49
N THR A 289 12.57 -10.66 -17.90
CA THR A 289 13.93 -10.51 -17.40
C THR A 289 14.89 -11.45 -18.10
N HIS A 290 16.02 -10.91 -18.55
CA HIS A 290 17.19 -11.68 -18.98
C HIS A 290 18.33 -11.52 -17.98
N ARG A 291 18.97 -12.61 -17.59
CA ARG A 291 20.12 -12.61 -16.66
C ARG A 291 21.36 -13.15 -17.31
N SER A 292 22.48 -12.49 -17.07
CA SER A 292 23.83 -12.93 -17.38
C SER A 292 24.71 -12.85 -16.13
N ASP A 293 25.95 -13.29 -16.21
CA ASP A 293 26.89 -13.24 -15.10
C ASP A 293 27.26 -11.78 -14.70
N LYS A 294 27.18 -10.85 -15.64
CA LYS A 294 27.61 -9.46 -15.44
C LYS A 294 26.44 -8.51 -15.11
N PHE A 295 25.25 -8.79 -15.64
CA PHE A 295 24.07 -7.92 -15.48
C PHE A 295 22.78 -8.71 -15.65
N SER A 296 21.70 -8.12 -15.17
CA SER A 296 20.34 -8.48 -15.58
C SER A 296 19.64 -7.29 -16.22
N ILE A 297 18.87 -7.53 -17.26
CA ILE A 297 18.04 -6.54 -17.93
C ILE A 297 16.59 -7.00 -17.89
N SER A 298 15.67 -6.09 -17.57
CA SER A 298 14.24 -6.34 -17.54
C SER A 298 13.49 -5.27 -18.31
N ALA A 299 12.52 -5.70 -19.12
CA ALA A 299 11.52 -4.80 -19.69
C ALA A 299 10.17 -5.09 -19.02
N TYR A 300 9.40 -4.06 -18.72
CA TYR A 300 8.12 -4.21 -18.05
C TYR A 300 7.08 -3.21 -18.53
N LEU A 301 5.81 -3.61 -18.33
CA LEU A 301 4.63 -2.77 -18.53
C LEU A 301 3.72 -2.95 -17.32
N CYS A 302 3.26 -1.83 -16.75
CA CYS A 302 2.16 -1.78 -15.80
C CYS A 302 1.01 -0.98 -16.43
N ASN A 303 -0.07 -1.66 -16.81
CA ASN A 303 -1.24 -1.05 -17.41
C ASN A 303 -2.32 -0.90 -16.34
N HIS A 304 -2.74 0.33 -16.11
CA HIS A 304 -3.78 0.66 -15.14
C HIS A 304 -5.17 0.37 -15.68
N PHE A 305 -6.08 -0.04 -14.80
CA PHE A 305 -7.51 -0.16 -15.07
C PHE A 305 -8.32 0.23 -13.83
N ASP A 306 -9.49 0.80 -14.05
CA ASP A 306 -10.53 1.09 -13.06
C ASP A 306 -11.83 0.32 -13.37
N ASP A 307 -11.94 -0.23 -14.59
CA ASP A 307 -13.06 -1.05 -15.03
C ASP A 307 -12.65 -2.10 -16.09
N PHE A 308 -13.62 -2.87 -16.58
CA PHE A 308 -13.39 -3.89 -17.60
C PHE A 308 -13.00 -3.31 -18.97
N SER A 309 -13.34 -2.06 -19.26
CA SER A 309 -12.99 -1.44 -20.54
C SER A 309 -11.48 -1.25 -20.64
N ALA A 310 -10.86 -0.79 -19.57
CA ALA A 310 -9.40 -0.64 -19.51
C ALA A 310 -8.68 -2.00 -19.43
N MET A 311 -9.21 -3.00 -18.71
CA MET A 311 -8.72 -4.39 -18.78
C MET A 311 -8.75 -4.95 -20.21
N GLY A 312 -9.81 -4.65 -20.96
CA GLY A 312 -9.97 -4.98 -22.39
C GLY A 312 -9.10 -4.15 -23.33
N LYS A 313 -8.19 -3.32 -22.82
CA LYS A 313 -7.30 -2.43 -23.60
C LYS A 313 -8.03 -1.39 -24.44
N GLN A 314 -9.23 -0.99 -24.06
CA GLN A 314 -9.94 0.11 -24.72
C GLN A 314 -9.29 1.48 -24.44
N ASN A 315 -8.44 1.57 -23.40
CA ASN A 315 -7.52 2.67 -23.15
C ASN A 315 -6.18 2.54 -23.95
N GLY A 316 -6.12 1.64 -24.92
CA GLY A 316 -4.92 1.38 -25.70
C GLY A 316 -3.83 0.71 -24.87
N TRP A 317 -2.61 1.20 -25.03
CA TRP A 317 -1.43 0.72 -24.30
C TRP A 317 -0.94 1.76 -23.28
N ASP A 318 -1.84 2.56 -22.73
CA ASP A 318 -1.55 3.46 -21.64
C ASP A 318 -1.03 2.69 -20.43
N GLY A 319 -0.06 3.26 -19.75
CA GLY A 319 0.59 2.63 -18.61
C GLY A 319 2.02 3.08 -18.42
N LEU A 320 2.68 2.47 -17.46
CA LEU A 320 4.09 2.67 -17.16
C LEU A 320 4.93 1.63 -17.89
N TRP A 321 5.70 2.06 -18.87
CA TRP A 321 6.68 1.27 -19.60
C TRP A 321 8.04 1.45 -18.96
N GLY A 322 8.78 0.38 -18.72
CA GLY A 322 10.07 0.48 -18.06
C GLY A 322 11.12 -0.47 -18.60
N LEU A 323 12.35 -0.01 -18.48
CA LEU A 323 13.57 -0.77 -18.72
C LEU A 323 14.46 -0.67 -17.49
N GLU A 324 14.81 -1.78 -16.89
CA GLU A 324 15.66 -1.87 -15.70
C GLU A 324 16.91 -2.67 -16.03
N MET A 325 18.07 -2.17 -15.65
CA MET A 325 19.34 -2.88 -15.73
C MET A 325 20.01 -2.89 -14.36
N ASN A 326 20.37 -4.08 -13.87
CA ASN A 326 21.13 -4.26 -12.63
C ASN A 326 22.49 -4.85 -12.97
N PHE A 327 23.56 -4.29 -12.39
CA PHE A 327 24.93 -4.71 -12.60
C PHE A 327 25.44 -5.53 -11.42
N ASN A 328 25.96 -6.74 -11.68
CA ASN A 328 26.37 -7.65 -10.60
C ASN A 328 27.69 -7.24 -9.93
N ASN A 329 28.61 -6.63 -10.69
CA ASN A 329 29.97 -6.35 -10.22
C ASN A 329 30.47 -4.92 -10.53
N PHE A 330 29.59 -4.01 -10.95
CA PHE A 330 29.97 -2.63 -11.24
C PHE A 330 29.64 -1.73 -10.04
N LYS A 331 30.65 -1.44 -9.22
CA LYS A 331 30.47 -0.72 -7.94
C LYS A 331 29.97 0.73 -8.05
N PRO A 332 30.37 1.55 -9.06
CA PRO A 332 29.91 2.94 -9.13
C PRO A 332 28.41 3.09 -9.41
N VAL A 333 27.85 2.18 -10.19
CA VAL A 333 26.41 2.15 -10.54
C VAL A 333 25.95 0.71 -10.46
N ASN A 334 25.04 0.39 -9.55
CA ASN A 334 24.54 -0.97 -9.38
C ASN A 334 23.21 -1.20 -10.08
N ALA A 335 22.44 -0.16 -10.36
CA ALA A 335 21.19 -0.25 -11.12
C ALA A 335 20.88 1.05 -11.88
N VAL A 336 20.17 0.91 -13.00
CA VAL A 336 19.60 2.01 -13.80
C VAL A 336 18.19 1.62 -14.18
N VAL A 337 17.25 2.57 -14.05
CA VAL A 337 15.86 2.42 -14.50
C VAL A 337 15.55 3.58 -15.45
N PHE A 338 14.94 3.24 -16.58
CA PHE A 338 14.30 4.19 -17.49
C PHE A 338 12.81 3.87 -17.55
N GLU A 339 11.97 4.88 -17.36
CA GLU A 339 10.52 4.73 -17.41
C GLU A 339 9.90 5.77 -18.32
N PHE A 340 8.83 5.35 -18.99
CA PHE A 340 7.97 6.19 -19.80
C PHE A 340 6.51 5.96 -19.38
N LEU A 341 5.88 7.01 -18.87
CA LEU A 341 4.47 6.99 -18.48
C LEU A 341 3.61 7.59 -19.60
N GLN A 342 2.68 6.79 -20.11
CA GLN A 342 1.67 7.23 -21.07
C GLN A 342 0.29 7.18 -20.41
N THR A 343 -0.47 8.26 -20.50
CA THR A 343 -1.80 8.40 -19.88
C THR A 343 -2.79 9.14 -20.81
N THR A 344 -2.65 8.96 -22.12
CA THR A 344 -3.42 9.72 -23.11
C THR A 344 -4.88 9.27 -23.24
N ASN A 345 -5.17 8.00 -22.89
CA ASN A 345 -6.49 7.38 -23.03
C ASN A 345 -6.99 6.74 -21.72
N MET A 346 -6.48 7.19 -20.56
CA MET A 346 -6.78 6.58 -19.26
C MET A 346 -8.28 6.50 -18.94
N SER A 347 -9.05 7.46 -19.42
CA SER A 347 -10.52 7.47 -19.22
C SER A 347 -11.26 6.40 -20.03
N GLY A 348 -10.58 5.74 -20.98
CA GLY A 348 -11.23 4.83 -21.91
C GLY A 348 -12.25 5.53 -22.82
N PRO A 349 -13.02 4.78 -23.65
CA PRO A 349 -14.09 5.34 -24.42
C PRO A 349 -15.25 5.79 -23.53
N LEU A 350 -15.81 6.97 -23.82
CA LEU A 350 -17.06 7.40 -23.21
C LEU A 350 -18.16 6.42 -23.65
N HIS A 351 -18.64 5.60 -22.74
CA HIS A 351 -19.86 4.85 -22.95
C HIS A 351 -21.00 5.87 -22.92
N GLY A 352 -21.72 6.03 -24.05
CA GLY A 352 -22.79 7.01 -24.19
C GLY A 352 -23.79 6.91 -23.04
N LEU A 353 -24.17 8.08 -22.57
CA LEU A 353 -25.24 8.29 -21.61
C LEU A 353 -26.58 7.82 -22.21
#